data_3974b57ac3d6be5d70f53ec58001c171
#
_entry.id   3974b57ac3d6be5d70f53ec58001c171
#
_cell.length_a   1.000
_cell.length_b   1.000
_cell.length_c   1.000
_cell.angle_alpha   90.00
_cell.angle_beta   90.00
_cell.angle_gamma   90.00
#
_symmetry.space_group_name_H-M   'P 1'
#
loop_
_entity.id
_entity.type
_entity.pdbx_description
1 polymer ?
#
loop_
_entity_poly.entity_id
_entity_poly.type
_entity_poly.pdbx_seq_one_letter_code
_entity_poly.pdbx_strand_id
1 'polypeptide(L)'
;MSSADPSWYEMQPVELDYLDKAPAVWRMQAEVAAPRRAVWDAFADATSWKDWFPHVEAASYDGEPPYGVGTIRRSNVAGALHEETMLAWDELTRWGYRVDKATVQLSTAQIELNEFSDSGAGTRVDWIIACDPLDEFTFLAGDRPMQAFLSELHENAMKALEAYLAAR
;
A
#
# COMPACT_ATOMS: atom_id res chain seq x y z
N MET A 1 -11.45 -28.33 -18.83
CA MET A 1 -10.62 -28.21 -17.59
C MET A 1 -10.93 -26.90 -16.93
N SER A 2 -11.45 -26.93 -15.71
CA SER A 2 -11.57 -25.73 -14.92
C SER A 2 -10.17 -25.26 -14.52
N SER A 3 -9.86 -23.98 -14.75
CA SER A 3 -8.68 -23.39 -14.14
C SER A 3 -8.84 -23.51 -12.63
N ALA A 4 -7.87 -24.10 -11.94
CA ALA A 4 -7.89 -24.10 -10.49
C ALA A 4 -7.92 -22.67 -9.99
N ASP A 5 -8.76 -22.38 -9.00
CA ASP A 5 -8.71 -21.09 -8.32
C ASP A 5 -7.32 -20.89 -7.73
N PRO A 6 -6.78 -19.65 -7.72
CA PRO A 6 -5.48 -19.42 -7.13
C PRO A 6 -5.49 -19.84 -5.67
N SER A 7 -4.41 -20.48 -5.22
CA SER A 7 -4.22 -20.79 -3.80
C SER A 7 -4.03 -19.50 -3.02
N TRP A 8 -4.83 -19.31 -1.99
CA TRP A 8 -4.76 -18.14 -1.12
C TRP A 8 -4.09 -18.51 0.20
N TYR A 9 -3.17 -17.65 0.63
CA TYR A 9 -2.54 -17.71 1.94
C TYR A 9 -3.24 -16.69 2.84
N GLU A 10 -3.93 -17.17 3.88
CA GLU A 10 -4.59 -16.30 4.83
C GLU A 10 -3.58 -15.70 5.81
N MET A 11 -3.76 -14.44 6.13
CA MET A 11 -2.95 -13.72 7.11
C MET A 11 -3.72 -13.51 8.40
N GLN A 12 -2.99 -13.28 9.50
CA GLN A 12 -3.60 -12.98 10.79
C GLN A 12 -4.34 -11.65 10.73
N PRO A 13 -5.57 -11.58 11.25
CA PRO A 13 -6.38 -10.36 11.21
C PRO A 13 -5.93 -9.37 12.28
N VAL A 14 -4.86 -8.63 12.02
CA VAL A 14 -4.32 -7.61 12.93
C VAL A 14 -5.01 -6.26 12.71
N GLU A 15 -4.99 -5.42 13.74
CA GLU A 15 -5.57 -4.08 13.73
C GLU A 15 -4.48 -3.01 13.82
N LEU A 16 -4.85 -1.73 13.84
CA LEU A 16 -3.87 -0.62 13.83
C LEU A 16 -2.86 -0.67 14.98
N ASP A 17 -3.22 -1.22 16.13
CA ASP A 17 -2.28 -1.37 17.26
C ASP A 17 -1.11 -2.31 16.95
N TYR A 18 -1.22 -3.10 15.88
CA TYR A 18 -0.12 -3.93 15.40
C TYR A 18 1.09 -3.10 14.97
N LEU A 19 0.91 -1.83 14.62
CA LEU A 19 2.01 -0.91 14.33
C LEU A 19 3.02 -0.83 15.49
N ASP A 20 2.56 -1.03 16.72
CA ASP A 20 3.39 -0.98 17.93
C ASP A 20 3.90 -2.37 18.37
N LYS A 21 3.46 -3.43 17.71
CA LYS A 21 3.72 -4.82 18.13
C LYS A 21 4.44 -5.66 17.10
N ALA A 22 4.46 -5.21 15.85
CA ALA A 22 4.99 -5.99 14.72
C ALA A 22 6.47 -6.32 14.91
N PRO A 23 6.91 -7.54 14.52
CA PRO A 23 8.34 -7.89 14.54
C PRO A 23 9.19 -7.00 13.64
N ALA A 24 8.63 -6.49 12.54
CA ALA A 24 9.31 -5.57 11.64
C ALA A 24 8.43 -4.37 11.32
N VAL A 25 9.01 -3.17 11.36
CA VAL A 25 8.35 -1.93 10.96
C VAL A 25 9.33 -1.14 10.10
N TRP A 26 8.93 -0.83 8.88
CA TRP A 26 9.72 0.02 7.98
C TRP A 26 8.94 1.32 7.71
N ARG A 27 9.63 2.45 7.79
CA ARG A 27 9.05 3.77 7.59
C ARG A 27 9.78 4.47 6.45
N MET A 28 9.04 4.88 5.44
CA MET A 28 9.56 5.59 4.27
C MET A 28 8.92 6.97 4.19
N GLN A 29 9.70 7.97 3.79
CA GLN A 29 9.24 9.34 3.66
C GLN A 29 9.59 9.87 2.29
N ALA A 30 8.64 10.56 1.66
CA ALA A 30 8.87 11.24 0.40
C ALA A 30 7.95 12.45 0.29
N GLU A 31 8.32 13.38 -0.58
CA GLU A 31 7.50 14.57 -0.87
C GLU A 31 6.94 14.49 -2.29
N VAL A 32 5.74 15.03 -2.47
CA VAL A 32 5.05 15.11 -3.75
C VAL A 32 4.74 16.59 -4.02
N ALA A 33 5.14 17.09 -5.17
CA ALA A 33 4.86 18.47 -5.58
C ALA A 33 3.40 18.61 -6.06
N ALA A 34 2.47 18.40 -5.14
CA ALA A 34 1.03 18.50 -5.37
C ALA A 34 0.32 18.80 -4.05
N PRO A 35 -0.87 19.45 -4.10
CA PRO A 35 -1.65 19.71 -2.91
C PRO A 35 -2.11 18.41 -2.25
N ARG A 36 -2.26 18.43 -0.93
CA ARG A 36 -2.67 17.27 -0.14
C ARG A 36 -4.00 16.68 -0.63
N ARG A 37 -4.94 17.50 -1.08
CA ARG A 37 -6.21 17.04 -1.67
C ARG A 37 -5.98 16.16 -2.90
N ALA A 38 -5.10 16.57 -3.81
CA ALA A 38 -4.82 15.82 -5.02
C ALA A 38 -4.13 14.47 -4.69
N VAL A 39 -3.20 14.47 -3.74
CA VAL A 39 -2.52 13.27 -3.26
C VAL A 39 -3.52 12.31 -2.60
N TRP A 40 -4.34 12.82 -1.71
CA TRP A 40 -5.39 12.03 -1.05
C TRP A 40 -6.33 11.37 -2.07
N ASP A 41 -6.83 12.15 -3.02
CA ASP A 41 -7.77 11.65 -4.03
C ASP A 41 -7.17 10.51 -4.85
N ALA A 42 -5.87 10.58 -5.16
CA ALA A 42 -5.18 9.52 -5.88
C ALA A 42 -5.06 8.24 -5.03
N PHE A 43 -4.70 8.36 -3.75
CA PHE A 43 -4.65 7.20 -2.85
C PHE A 43 -6.02 6.58 -2.66
N ALA A 44 -7.04 7.40 -2.45
CA ALA A 44 -8.40 6.93 -2.20
C ALA A 44 -9.08 6.33 -3.45
N ASP A 45 -8.61 6.66 -4.64
CA ASP A 45 -9.10 6.07 -5.89
C ASP A 45 -8.28 4.80 -6.22
N ALA A 46 -8.81 3.64 -5.85
CA ALA A 46 -8.13 2.37 -6.07
C ALA A 46 -7.72 2.19 -7.54
N THR A 47 -8.58 2.59 -8.49
CA THR A 47 -8.32 2.37 -9.92
C THR A 47 -7.16 3.20 -10.47
N SER A 48 -6.75 4.26 -9.77
CA SER A 48 -5.63 5.10 -10.19
C SER A 48 -4.26 4.46 -9.96
N TRP A 49 -4.17 3.53 -9.00
CA TRP A 49 -2.89 2.99 -8.55
C TRP A 49 -2.05 2.36 -9.65
N LYS A 50 -2.66 1.72 -10.63
CA LYS A 50 -1.95 1.13 -11.78
C LYS A 50 -1.20 2.17 -12.61
N ASP A 51 -1.58 3.42 -12.51
CA ASP A 51 -1.02 4.51 -13.31
C ASP A 51 0.19 5.18 -12.64
N TRP A 52 0.43 4.93 -11.35
CA TRP A 52 1.53 5.61 -10.64
C TRP A 52 2.27 4.73 -9.63
N PHE A 53 1.69 3.67 -9.07
CA PHE A 53 2.43 2.82 -8.14
C PHE A 53 3.12 1.68 -8.91
N PRO A 54 4.46 1.52 -8.75
CA PRO A 54 5.18 0.48 -9.50
C PRO A 54 4.61 -0.91 -9.27
N HIS A 55 4.52 -1.69 -10.34
CA HIS A 55 4.09 -3.09 -10.36
C HIS A 55 2.60 -3.32 -10.05
N VAL A 56 1.83 -2.31 -9.73
CA VAL A 56 0.37 -2.46 -9.59
C VAL A 56 -0.24 -2.55 -10.98
N GLU A 57 -0.87 -3.68 -11.26
CA GLU A 57 -1.54 -3.93 -12.55
C GLU A 57 -3.02 -3.56 -12.49
N ALA A 58 -3.64 -3.71 -11.31
CA ALA A 58 -5.04 -3.36 -11.08
C ALA A 58 -5.32 -3.22 -9.59
N ALA A 59 -6.27 -2.36 -9.24
CA ALA A 59 -6.82 -2.28 -7.90
C ALA A 59 -8.27 -1.81 -7.96
N SER A 60 -9.12 -2.29 -7.05
CA SER A 60 -10.53 -1.95 -6.99
C SER A 60 -11.07 -2.13 -5.58
N TYR A 61 -12.20 -1.50 -5.28
CA TYR A 61 -12.94 -1.74 -4.05
C TYR A 61 -14.18 -2.60 -4.33
N ASP A 62 -14.54 -3.45 -3.36
CA ASP A 62 -15.82 -4.15 -3.40
C ASP A 62 -16.95 -3.20 -2.97
N GLY A 63 -18.13 -3.40 -3.53
CA GLY A 63 -19.32 -2.63 -3.17
C GLY A 63 -19.38 -1.27 -3.86
N GLU A 64 -20.26 -0.43 -3.35
CA GLU A 64 -20.56 0.88 -3.90
C GLU A 64 -20.05 1.98 -2.97
N PRO A 65 -19.64 3.16 -3.50
CA PRO A 65 -19.27 4.27 -2.66
C PRO A 65 -20.46 4.76 -1.80
N PRO A 66 -20.22 5.42 -0.65
CA PRO A 66 -18.90 5.86 -0.19
C PRO A 66 -18.08 4.72 0.42
N TYR A 67 -16.76 4.78 0.19
CA TYR A 67 -15.82 3.82 0.77
C TYR A 67 -15.24 4.37 2.08
N GLY A 68 -14.71 3.48 2.91
CA GLY A 68 -14.16 3.85 4.20
C GLY A 68 -13.57 2.66 4.94
N VAL A 69 -13.43 2.79 6.26
CA VAL A 69 -12.97 1.68 7.12
C VAL A 69 -13.92 0.49 6.95
N GLY A 70 -13.34 -0.69 6.77
CA GLY A 70 -14.08 -1.93 6.52
C GLY A 70 -14.29 -2.26 5.05
N THR A 71 -14.07 -1.33 4.14
CA THR A 71 -14.15 -1.60 2.71
C THR A 71 -13.06 -2.60 2.30
N ILE A 72 -13.42 -3.56 1.46
CA ILE A 72 -12.47 -4.53 0.90
C ILE A 72 -11.83 -3.94 -0.36
N ARG A 73 -10.50 -3.97 -0.39
CA ARG A 73 -9.72 -3.58 -1.56
C ARG A 73 -9.07 -4.81 -2.15
N ARG A 74 -9.13 -4.94 -3.45
CA ARG A 74 -8.47 -6.02 -4.18
C ARG A 74 -7.39 -5.41 -5.06
N SER A 75 -6.19 -6.00 -5.04
CA SER A 75 -5.09 -5.53 -5.86
C SER A 75 -4.37 -6.68 -6.55
N ASN A 76 -3.77 -6.36 -7.69
CA ASN A 76 -2.87 -7.23 -8.43
C ASN A 76 -1.54 -6.50 -8.54
N VAL A 77 -0.52 -7.04 -7.87
CA VAL A 77 0.84 -6.49 -7.85
C VAL A 77 1.77 -7.51 -8.50
N ALA A 78 2.23 -7.21 -9.71
CA ALA A 78 3.10 -8.08 -10.50
C ALA A 78 2.56 -9.52 -10.63
N GLY A 79 1.25 -9.67 -10.75
CA GLY A 79 0.57 -10.97 -10.85
C GLY A 79 0.13 -11.58 -9.52
N ALA A 80 0.60 -11.05 -8.39
CA ALA A 80 0.17 -11.49 -7.06
C ALA A 80 -1.13 -10.78 -6.68
N LEU A 81 -2.16 -11.57 -6.36
CA LEU A 81 -3.46 -11.05 -5.95
C LEU A 81 -3.49 -10.87 -4.44
N HIS A 82 -4.10 -9.76 -4.00
CA HIS A 82 -4.26 -9.42 -2.60
C HIS A 82 -5.71 -9.07 -2.30
N GLU A 83 -6.19 -9.50 -1.14
CA GLU A 83 -7.46 -9.03 -0.58
C GLU A 83 -7.13 -8.31 0.72
N GLU A 84 -7.58 -7.07 0.84
CA GLU A 84 -7.19 -6.14 1.89
C GLU A 84 -8.44 -5.53 2.52
N THR A 85 -8.38 -5.20 3.81
CA THR A 85 -9.45 -4.46 4.50
C THR A 85 -8.93 -3.09 4.91
N MET A 86 -9.64 -2.03 4.54
CA MET A 86 -9.28 -0.68 4.94
C MET A 86 -9.42 -0.51 6.44
N LEU A 87 -8.35 -0.11 7.12
CA LEU A 87 -8.31 0.13 8.57
C LEU A 87 -8.27 1.61 8.93
N ALA A 88 -7.76 2.45 8.04
CA ALA A 88 -7.66 3.90 8.25
C ALA A 88 -8.17 4.61 7.00
N TRP A 89 -9.09 5.52 7.21
CA TRP A 89 -9.69 6.33 6.15
C TRP A 89 -10.04 7.70 6.73
N ASP A 90 -8.99 8.45 7.10
CA ASP A 90 -9.14 9.79 7.66
C ASP A 90 -8.79 10.80 6.58
N GLU A 91 -9.80 11.40 5.98
CA GLU A 91 -9.67 12.25 4.80
C GLU A 91 -8.54 13.28 4.96
N LEU A 92 -7.63 13.32 3.98
CA LEU A 92 -6.45 14.19 3.92
C LEU A 92 -5.33 13.86 4.91
N THR A 93 -5.51 12.90 5.82
CA THR A 93 -4.51 12.63 6.88
C THR A 93 -3.99 11.21 6.91
N ARG A 94 -4.86 10.18 6.80
CA ARG A 94 -4.42 8.78 6.88
C ARG A 94 -5.22 7.89 5.95
N TRP A 95 -4.53 6.97 5.30
CA TRP A 95 -5.11 5.93 4.46
C TRP A 95 -4.30 4.65 4.64
N GLY A 96 -4.94 3.56 5.02
CA GLY A 96 -4.20 2.33 5.28
C GLY A 96 -5.09 1.11 5.36
N TYR A 97 -4.44 -0.06 5.26
CA TYR A 97 -5.14 -1.33 5.19
C TYR A 97 -4.32 -2.45 5.84
N ARG A 98 -5.00 -3.53 6.17
CA ARG A 98 -4.35 -4.81 6.46
C ARG A 98 -4.50 -5.74 5.26
N VAL A 99 -3.54 -6.62 5.07
CA VAL A 99 -3.65 -7.69 4.08
C VAL A 99 -4.35 -8.88 4.74
N ASP A 100 -5.49 -9.30 4.20
CA ASP A 100 -6.26 -10.42 4.72
C ASP A 100 -5.78 -11.74 4.13
N LYS A 101 -5.49 -11.75 2.84
CA LYS A 101 -4.96 -12.91 2.12
C LYS A 101 -4.31 -12.50 0.81
N ALA A 102 -3.40 -13.33 0.34
CA ALA A 102 -2.68 -13.12 -0.91
C ALA A 102 -2.35 -14.44 -1.59
N THR A 103 -2.07 -14.40 -2.89
CA THR A 103 -1.66 -15.60 -3.64
C THR A 103 -0.17 -15.90 -3.52
N VAL A 104 0.60 -15.00 -2.90
CA VAL A 104 2.00 -15.22 -2.51
C VAL A 104 2.11 -14.99 -1.01
N GLN A 105 2.93 -15.81 -0.33
CA GLN A 105 3.08 -15.69 1.11
C GLN A 105 4.38 -14.96 1.45
N LEU A 106 4.28 -13.64 1.63
CA LEU A 106 5.43 -12.80 1.97
C LEU A 106 5.54 -12.52 3.48
N SER A 107 4.42 -12.56 4.20
CA SER A 107 4.35 -12.33 5.64
C SER A 107 3.18 -13.09 6.24
N THR A 108 3.18 -13.26 7.57
CA THR A 108 2.06 -13.90 8.28
C THR A 108 1.04 -12.90 8.81
N ALA A 109 1.42 -11.62 8.87
CA ALA A 109 0.56 -10.50 9.25
C ALA A 109 1.14 -9.24 8.63
N GLN A 110 0.31 -8.33 8.14
CA GLN A 110 0.79 -7.11 7.49
C GLN A 110 -0.24 -6.00 7.51
N ILE A 111 0.21 -4.81 7.92
CA ILE A 111 -0.52 -3.55 7.80
C ILE A 111 0.35 -2.58 7.02
N GLU A 112 -0.28 -1.80 6.16
CA GLU A 112 0.35 -0.66 5.49
C GLU A 112 -0.46 0.58 5.76
N LEU A 113 0.21 1.63 6.22
CA LEU A 113 -0.40 2.91 6.56
C LEU A 113 0.32 4.04 5.84
N ASN A 114 -0.43 4.95 5.26
CA ASN A 114 0.10 6.17 4.65
C ASN A 114 -0.45 7.36 5.43
N GLU A 115 0.44 8.27 5.83
CA GLU A 115 0.10 9.51 6.52
C GLU A 115 0.50 10.70 5.67
N PHE A 116 -0.39 11.70 5.58
CA PHE A 116 -0.22 12.86 4.73
C PHE A 116 -0.13 14.13 5.56
N SER A 117 0.84 14.99 5.23
CA SER A 117 0.99 16.30 5.86
C SER A 117 1.49 17.32 4.83
N ASP A 118 1.25 18.59 5.11
CA ASP A 118 1.74 19.65 4.24
C ASP A 118 3.27 19.77 4.36
N SER A 119 3.91 20.09 3.23
CA SER A 119 5.36 20.32 3.18
C SER A 119 5.68 21.51 2.28
N GLY A 120 6.94 21.94 2.29
CA GLY A 120 7.39 23.02 1.41
C GLY A 120 7.25 22.71 -0.06
N ALA A 121 7.33 21.44 -0.46
CA ALA A 121 7.15 21.00 -1.83
C ALA A 121 5.67 20.78 -2.20
N GLY A 122 4.80 20.63 -1.22
CA GLY A 122 3.38 20.35 -1.39
C GLY A 122 2.89 19.39 -0.33
N THR A 123 3.11 18.10 -0.48
CA THR A 123 2.66 17.06 0.46
C THR A 123 3.81 16.13 0.82
N ARG A 124 3.97 15.87 2.12
CA ARG A 124 4.82 14.80 2.62
C ARG A 124 3.96 13.56 2.80
N VAL A 125 4.45 12.43 2.31
CA VAL A 125 3.80 11.12 2.45
C VAL A 125 4.74 10.22 3.25
N ASP A 126 4.25 9.77 4.40
CA ASP A 126 4.93 8.78 5.23
C ASP A 126 4.25 7.44 5.00
N TRP A 127 4.99 6.46 4.47
CA TRP A 127 4.52 5.10 4.24
C TRP A 127 5.12 4.18 5.31
N ILE A 128 4.27 3.46 6.00
CA ILE A 128 4.66 2.58 7.10
C ILE A 128 4.19 1.17 6.77
N ILE A 129 5.11 0.20 6.79
CA ILE A 129 4.79 -1.21 6.68
C ILE A 129 5.12 -1.87 8.02
N ALA A 130 4.12 -2.47 8.65
CA ALA A 130 4.27 -3.27 9.87
C ALA A 130 3.89 -4.70 9.55
N CYS A 131 4.81 -5.65 9.74
CA CYS A 131 4.57 -7.02 9.34
C CYS A 131 5.40 -8.03 10.14
N ASP A 132 5.04 -9.31 9.98
CA ASP A 132 5.84 -10.46 10.40
C ASP A 132 6.38 -11.11 9.11
N PRO A 133 7.55 -10.64 8.59
CA PRO A 133 8.01 -11.00 7.25
C PRO A 133 8.55 -12.42 7.21
N LEU A 134 8.33 -13.07 6.06
CA LEU A 134 8.98 -14.33 5.70
C LEU A 134 10.22 -14.04 4.84
N ASP A 135 11.07 -15.03 4.66
CA ASP A 135 12.30 -14.87 3.88
C ASP A 135 12.01 -14.38 2.46
N GLU A 136 10.95 -14.88 1.84
CA GLU A 136 10.53 -14.50 0.50
C GLU A 136 10.31 -12.99 0.37
N PHE A 137 9.80 -12.36 1.44
CA PHE A 137 9.59 -10.92 1.44
C PHE A 137 10.93 -10.16 1.43
N THR A 138 11.87 -10.61 2.24
CA THR A 138 13.18 -9.96 2.34
C THR A 138 14.03 -10.18 1.09
N PHE A 139 13.83 -11.28 0.36
CA PHE A 139 14.55 -11.56 -0.89
C PHE A 139 14.20 -10.58 -2.02
N LEU A 140 13.06 -9.88 -1.95
CA LEU A 140 12.72 -8.84 -2.92
C LEU A 140 13.76 -7.72 -2.97
N ALA A 141 14.45 -7.47 -1.86
CA ALA A 141 15.50 -6.47 -1.78
C ALA A 141 16.83 -6.92 -2.38
N GLY A 142 17.00 -8.24 -2.64
CA GLY A 142 18.28 -8.79 -3.03
C GLY A 142 19.31 -8.63 -1.90
N ASP A 143 20.46 -8.08 -2.22
CA ASP A 143 21.54 -7.83 -1.24
C ASP A 143 21.36 -6.51 -0.46
N ARG A 144 20.33 -5.73 -0.77
CA ARG A 144 20.09 -4.44 -0.12
C ARG A 144 19.29 -4.62 1.17
N PRO A 145 19.52 -3.78 2.21
CA PRO A 145 18.62 -3.73 3.36
C PRO A 145 17.19 -3.40 2.90
N MET A 146 16.20 -4.00 3.55
CA MET A 146 14.78 -3.75 3.21
C MET A 146 14.43 -2.25 3.28
N GLN A 147 14.96 -1.54 4.28
CA GLN A 147 14.71 -0.09 4.42
C GLN A 147 15.15 0.67 3.16
N ALA A 148 16.32 0.35 2.62
CA ALA A 148 16.83 1.03 1.43
C ALA A 148 16.01 0.66 0.18
N PHE A 149 15.65 -0.60 0.04
CA PHE A 149 14.82 -1.08 -1.07
C PHE A 149 13.44 -0.41 -1.06
N LEU A 150 12.78 -0.39 0.09
CA LEU A 150 11.45 0.19 0.23
C LEU A 150 11.47 1.71 0.08
N SER A 151 12.53 2.38 0.57
CA SER A 151 12.70 3.83 0.40
C SER A 151 12.82 4.20 -1.08
N GLU A 152 13.60 3.45 -1.84
CA GLU A 152 13.72 3.66 -3.29
C GLU A 152 12.40 3.40 -4.01
N LEU A 153 11.70 2.33 -3.65
CA LEU A 153 10.37 2.03 -4.22
C LEU A 153 9.40 3.18 -3.95
N HIS A 154 9.39 3.69 -2.72
CA HIS A 154 8.52 4.80 -2.32
C HIS A 154 8.86 6.08 -3.08
N GLU A 155 10.13 6.43 -3.18
CA GLU A 155 10.57 7.60 -3.94
C GLU A 155 10.14 7.51 -5.40
N ASN A 156 10.32 6.35 -6.02
CA ASN A 156 9.92 6.12 -7.39
C ASN A 156 8.40 6.22 -7.57
N ALA A 157 7.63 5.66 -6.62
CA ALA A 157 6.18 5.76 -6.63
C ALA A 157 5.71 7.22 -6.50
N MET A 158 6.33 7.99 -5.61
CA MET A 158 5.94 9.38 -5.40
C MET A 158 6.31 10.27 -6.58
N LYS A 159 7.43 10.01 -7.26
CA LYS A 159 7.76 10.69 -8.52
C LYS A 159 6.77 10.37 -9.63
N ALA A 160 6.35 9.11 -9.73
CA ALA A 160 5.34 8.69 -10.69
C ALA A 160 3.98 9.31 -10.38
N LEU A 161 3.61 9.39 -9.10
CA LEU A 161 2.39 10.07 -8.66
C LEU A 161 2.40 11.55 -9.05
N GLU A 162 3.53 12.22 -8.81
CA GLU A 162 3.71 13.63 -9.18
C GLU A 162 3.49 13.85 -10.68
N ALA A 163 4.07 13.00 -11.51
CA ALA A 163 3.89 13.05 -12.97
C ALA A 163 2.43 12.76 -13.37
N TYR A 164 1.81 11.78 -12.73
CA TYR A 164 0.41 11.43 -12.95
C TYR A 164 -0.51 12.62 -12.63
N LEU A 165 -0.29 13.28 -11.50
CA LEU A 165 -1.10 14.42 -11.08
C LEU A 165 -0.87 15.65 -11.98
N ALA A 166 0.36 15.86 -12.44
CA ALA A 166 0.69 16.98 -13.31
C ALA A 166 0.05 16.85 -14.71
N ALA A 167 -0.27 15.64 -15.13
CA ALA A 167 -0.88 15.37 -16.44
C ALA A 167 -2.41 15.49 -16.45
N ARG A 168 -3.03 15.80 -15.31
CA ARG A 168 -4.50 15.86 -15.16
C ARG A 168 -5.00 17.29 -15.17
#